data_58d69a8d34e257032a2732de5a9f47c0
#
_entry.id   58d69a8d34e257032a2732de5a9f47c0
#
_cell.length_a   1.000
_cell.length_b   1.000
_cell.length_c   1.000
_cell.angle_alpha   90.00
_cell.angle_beta   90.00
_cell.angle_gamma   90.00
#
_symmetry.space_group_name_H-M   'P 1'
#
loop_
_entity.id
_entity.type
_entity.pdbx_description
1 polymer ?
#
loop_
_entity_poly.entity_id
_entity_poly.type
_entity_poly.pdbx_seq_one_letter_code
_entity_poly.pdbx_strand_id
1 'polypeptide(L)'
;MTSVLGYEIKTPWGPIATFVDVTKDPVVIGAAFSEIPKFLNKSGHKLNIVEFKSDAKLAGVTSVVKAWVDGDLDAFKSLKVRQPGGEFTQDVWTALRKVKGGQVISYADLAAKAGRPLAVRAAGTAMATNLIAPIVPCHRVVKTGGAIGNYGFGVDLKAKLLAHEGVDL
;
A
#
# COMPACT_ATOMS: atom_id res chain seq x y z
N MET A 1 -22.69 -0.44 12.83
CA MET A 1 -21.59 -1.33 13.25
C MET A 1 -20.71 -1.63 12.06
N THR A 2 -19.41 -1.49 12.20
CA THR A 2 -18.44 -1.77 11.14
C THR A 2 -18.10 -3.26 11.15
N SER A 3 -18.21 -3.92 10.00
CA SER A 3 -17.79 -5.32 9.84
C SER A 3 -16.43 -5.35 9.15
N VAL A 4 -15.42 -5.84 9.84
CA VAL A 4 -14.05 -5.94 9.33
C VAL A 4 -13.65 -7.40 9.19
N LEU A 5 -13.12 -7.74 8.02
CA LEU A 5 -12.45 -9.01 7.77
C LEU A 5 -10.95 -8.80 7.86
N GLY A 6 -10.22 -9.76 8.43
CA GLY A 6 -8.77 -9.72 8.53
C GLY A 6 -8.16 -11.08 8.17
N TYR A 7 -7.02 -11.06 7.49
CA TYR A 7 -6.29 -12.27 7.14
C TYR A 7 -4.81 -11.99 6.83
N GLU A 8 -3.96 -12.96 7.09
CA GLU A 8 -2.56 -12.94 6.66
C GLU A 8 -2.43 -13.65 5.31
N ILE A 9 -2.18 -12.89 4.25
CA ILE A 9 -1.98 -13.44 2.91
C ILE A 9 -0.51 -13.82 2.77
N LYS A 10 -0.24 -15.08 2.48
CA LYS A 10 1.12 -15.59 2.27
C LYS A 10 1.66 -15.10 0.92
N THR A 11 2.87 -14.57 0.92
CA THR A 11 3.59 -14.16 -0.29
C THR A 11 5.04 -14.63 -0.23
N PRO A 12 5.78 -14.59 -1.37
CA PRO A 12 7.22 -14.91 -1.36
C PRO A 12 8.07 -13.99 -0.47
N TRP A 13 7.51 -12.83 -0.07
CA TRP A 13 8.20 -11.83 0.77
C TRP A 13 7.70 -11.82 2.21
N GLY A 14 6.99 -12.86 2.62
CA GLY A 14 6.39 -12.97 3.94
C GLY A 14 4.88 -12.67 3.93
N PRO A 15 4.24 -12.73 5.10
CA PRO A 15 2.80 -12.49 5.19
C PRO A 15 2.47 -11.01 4.98
N ILE A 16 1.32 -10.75 4.33
CA ILE A 16 0.69 -9.44 4.30
C ILE A 16 -0.53 -9.51 5.20
N ALA A 17 -0.49 -8.81 6.33
CA ALA A 17 -1.69 -8.57 7.14
C ALA A 17 -2.60 -7.63 6.36
N THR A 18 -3.86 -8.03 6.13
CA THR A 18 -4.81 -7.25 5.34
C THR A 18 -6.14 -7.17 6.06
N PHE A 19 -6.75 -5.98 6.04
CA PHE A 19 -8.04 -5.71 6.66
C PHE A 19 -8.97 -5.04 5.66
N VAL A 20 -10.20 -5.55 5.59
CA VAL A 20 -11.24 -5.10 4.66
C VAL A 20 -12.51 -4.76 5.44
N ASP A 21 -13.01 -3.55 5.25
CA ASP A 21 -14.33 -3.16 5.74
C ASP A 21 -15.38 -3.65 4.75
N VAL A 22 -16.28 -4.52 5.21
CA VAL A 22 -17.36 -5.12 4.41
C VAL A 22 -18.74 -4.65 4.89
N THR A 23 -18.81 -3.57 5.63
CA THR A 23 -20.08 -2.99 6.09
C THR A 23 -20.99 -2.60 4.93
N LYS A 24 -20.40 -2.16 3.85
CA LYS A 24 -21.02 -1.88 2.54
C LYS A 24 -20.20 -2.57 1.45
N ASP A 25 -19.95 -1.88 0.34
CA ASP A 25 -19.01 -2.38 -0.67
C ASP A 25 -17.63 -2.60 -0.03
N PRO A 26 -16.94 -3.69 -0.36
CA PRO A 26 -15.63 -3.97 0.23
C PRO A 26 -14.61 -2.86 -0.02
N VAL A 27 -13.96 -2.42 1.05
CA VAL A 27 -12.91 -1.39 1.02
C VAL A 27 -11.72 -1.88 1.84
N VAL A 28 -10.53 -1.89 1.25
CA VAL A 28 -9.30 -2.19 1.99
C VAL A 28 -8.97 -1.00 2.88
N ILE A 29 -8.86 -1.25 4.17
CA ILE A 29 -8.57 -0.22 5.18
C ILE A 29 -7.19 -0.36 5.81
N GLY A 30 -6.52 -1.48 5.62
CA GLY A 30 -5.17 -1.72 6.13
C GLY A 30 -4.50 -2.87 5.40
N ALA A 31 -3.22 -2.73 5.12
CA ALA A 31 -2.36 -3.79 4.62
C ALA A 31 -0.89 -3.47 4.91
N ALA A 32 -0.11 -4.47 5.29
CA ALA A 32 1.31 -4.31 5.53
C ALA A 32 2.03 -5.66 5.43
N PHE A 33 3.31 -5.64 5.07
CA PHE A 33 4.20 -6.80 5.18
C PHE A 33 4.47 -7.08 6.66
N SER A 34 3.56 -7.76 7.31
CA SER A 34 3.55 -7.99 8.75
C SER A 34 2.61 -9.14 9.09
N GLU A 35 2.79 -9.70 10.28
CA GLU A 35 1.78 -10.51 10.94
C GLU A 35 0.68 -9.62 11.54
N ILE A 36 -0.54 -10.15 11.67
CA ILE A 36 -1.70 -9.41 12.20
C ILE A 36 -1.41 -8.80 13.59
N PRO A 37 -0.90 -9.52 14.60
CA PRO A 37 -0.69 -8.92 15.92
C PRO A 37 0.24 -7.70 15.89
N LYS A 38 1.32 -7.78 15.12
CA LYS A 38 2.28 -6.69 14.97
C LYS A 38 1.65 -5.48 14.25
N PHE A 39 0.86 -5.73 13.21
CA PHE A 39 0.13 -4.68 12.50
C PHE A 39 -0.86 -3.96 13.44
N LEU A 40 -1.66 -4.72 14.20
CA LEU A 40 -2.64 -4.15 15.12
C LEU A 40 -1.99 -3.29 16.21
N ASN A 41 -0.87 -3.75 16.78
CA ASN A 41 -0.12 -2.99 17.77
C ASN A 41 0.41 -1.66 17.22
N LYS A 42 0.84 -1.65 15.96
CA LYS A 42 1.43 -0.46 15.34
C LYS A 42 0.38 0.48 14.75
N SER A 43 -0.66 -0.05 14.13
CA SER A 43 -1.53 0.70 13.24
C SER A 43 -3.03 0.52 13.52
N GLY A 44 -3.41 -0.49 14.28
CA GLY A 44 -4.82 -0.82 14.52
C GLY A 44 -5.62 0.35 15.11
N HIS A 45 -5.03 1.07 16.05
CA HIS A 45 -5.66 2.24 16.66
C HIS A 45 -5.90 3.39 15.67
N LYS A 46 -5.01 3.58 14.70
CA LYS A 46 -5.14 4.61 13.65
C LYS A 46 -6.27 4.30 12.68
N LEU A 47 -6.59 3.01 12.53
CA LEU A 47 -7.61 2.50 11.62
C LEU A 47 -8.92 2.15 12.34
N ASN A 48 -8.98 2.36 13.66
CA ASN A 48 -10.12 1.97 14.51
C ASN A 48 -10.49 0.48 14.36
N ILE A 49 -9.49 -0.39 14.16
CA ILE A 49 -9.69 -1.84 14.12
C ILE A 49 -9.74 -2.35 15.56
N VAL A 50 -10.95 -2.47 16.09
CA VAL A 50 -11.20 -2.97 17.46
C VAL A 50 -11.38 -4.49 17.43
N GLU A 51 -12.08 -4.98 16.42
CA GLU A 51 -12.37 -6.40 16.21
C GLU A 51 -12.42 -6.71 14.71
N PHE A 52 -12.18 -7.94 14.36
CA PHE A 52 -12.31 -8.42 13.00
C PHE A 52 -12.66 -9.91 12.99
N LYS A 53 -13.23 -10.37 11.89
CA LYS A 53 -13.45 -11.79 11.62
C LYS A 53 -12.38 -12.29 10.67
N SER A 54 -11.76 -13.42 10.99
CA SER A 54 -10.80 -14.07 10.08
C SER A 54 -11.52 -14.63 8.86
N ASP A 55 -11.08 -14.22 7.66
CA ASP A 55 -11.63 -14.73 6.40
C ASP A 55 -10.53 -14.73 5.32
N ALA A 56 -10.17 -15.92 4.87
CA ALA A 56 -9.09 -16.11 3.88
C ALA A 56 -9.39 -15.45 2.51
N LYS A 57 -10.65 -15.22 2.20
CA LYS A 57 -11.07 -14.61 0.92
C LYS A 57 -11.06 -13.09 0.95
N LEU A 58 -11.25 -12.47 2.14
CA LEU A 58 -11.30 -11.01 2.31
C LEU A 58 -12.20 -10.32 1.27
N ALA A 59 -13.39 -10.86 0.99
CA ALA A 59 -14.29 -10.34 -0.05
C ALA A 59 -13.63 -10.20 -1.45
N GLY A 60 -12.76 -11.13 -1.82
CA GLY A 60 -12.07 -11.14 -3.11
C GLY A 60 -10.70 -10.46 -3.13
N VAL A 61 -10.31 -9.78 -2.06
CA VAL A 61 -9.01 -9.07 -2.02
C VAL A 61 -7.83 -10.04 -2.08
N THR A 62 -7.93 -11.22 -1.44
CA THR A 62 -6.88 -12.24 -1.47
C THR A 62 -6.54 -12.68 -2.89
N SER A 63 -7.55 -12.88 -3.75
CA SER A 63 -7.31 -13.27 -5.14
C SER A 63 -6.61 -12.17 -5.95
N VAL A 64 -6.89 -10.90 -5.66
CA VAL A 64 -6.21 -9.76 -6.30
C VAL A 64 -4.74 -9.67 -5.88
N VAL A 65 -4.45 -9.86 -4.59
CA VAL A 65 -3.05 -9.89 -4.11
C VAL A 65 -2.29 -11.06 -4.73
N LYS A 66 -2.90 -12.23 -4.81
CA LYS A 66 -2.29 -13.39 -5.48
C LYS A 66 -2.04 -13.14 -6.97
N ALA A 67 -2.96 -12.48 -7.67
CA ALA A 67 -2.78 -12.09 -9.06
C ALA A 67 -1.55 -11.19 -9.24
N TRP A 68 -1.35 -10.22 -8.35
CA TRP A 68 -0.15 -9.38 -8.35
C TRP A 68 1.13 -10.20 -8.11
N VAL A 69 1.13 -11.11 -7.16
CA VAL A 69 2.25 -12.03 -6.92
C VAL A 69 2.56 -12.86 -8.17
N ASP A 70 1.55 -13.27 -8.90
CA ASP A 70 1.68 -14.09 -10.13
C ASP A 70 2.01 -13.26 -11.38
N GLY A 71 2.17 -11.94 -11.28
CA GLY A 71 2.66 -11.09 -12.35
C GLY A 71 1.66 -10.10 -12.96
N ASP A 72 0.41 -10.05 -12.48
CA ASP A 72 -0.52 -8.97 -12.84
C ASP A 72 -0.20 -7.71 -12.01
N LEU A 73 0.75 -6.93 -12.50
CA LEU A 73 1.34 -5.82 -11.76
C LEU A 73 0.38 -4.65 -11.51
N ASP A 74 -0.72 -4.59 -12.24
CA ASP A 74 -1.77 -3.58 -12.10
C ASP A 74 -3.05 -4.12 -11.41
N ALA A 75 -3.00 -5.32 -10.85
CA ALA A 75 -4.14 -5.97 -10.20
C ALA A 75 -4.74 -5.11 -9.07
N PHE A 76 -3.92 -4.39 -8.33
CA PHE A 76 -4.38 -3.55 -7.21
C PHE A 76 -5.33 -2.41 -7.60
N LYS A 77 -5.33 -1.98 -8.87
CA LYS A 77 -6.19 -0.89 -9.34
C LYS A 77 -7.68 -1.20 -9.23
N SER A 78 -8.05 -2.47 -9.21
CA SER A 78 -9.44 -2.91 -9.03
C SER A 78 -9.96 -2.75 -7.60
N LEU A 79 -9.08 -2.59 -6.62
CA LEU A 79 -9.45 -2.51 -5.22
C LEU A 79 -9.78 -1.07 -4.80
N LYS A 80 -10.86 -0.91 -4.04
CA LYS A 80 -11.15 0.32 -3.31
C LYS A 80 -10.32 0.35 -2.04
N VAL A 81 -9.76 1.51 -1.73
CA VAL A 81 -8.94 1.72 -0.52
C VAL A 81 -9.42 2.94 0.24
N ARG A 82 -9.25 2.92 1.57
CA ARG A 82 -9.56 4.05 2.44
C ARG A 82 -8.61 4.04 3.62
N GLN A 83 -7.95 5.16 3.87
CA GLN A 83 -7.12 5.36 5.05
C GLN A 83 -7.15 6.83 5.48
N PRO A 84 -6.91 7.12 6.77
CA PRO A 84 -6.91 8.49 7.27
C PRO A 84 -5.71 9.27 6.74
N GLY A 85 -5.93 10.54 6.46
CA GLY A 85 -4.89 11.47 5.99
C GLY A 85 -5.52 12.79 5.55
N GLY A 86 -4.74 13.85 5.60
CA GLY A 86 -5.15 15.17 5.12
C GLY A 86 -5.37 15.20 3.61
N GLU A 87 -5.93 16.30 3.11
CA GLU A 87 -6.30 16.46 1.69
C GLU A 87 -5.12 16.20 0.75
N PHE A 88 -3.98 16.83 0.95
CA PHE A 88 -2.80 16.62 0.10
C PHE A 88 -2.28 15.19 0.17
N THR A 89 -2.28 14.58 1.36
CA THR A 89 -1.87 13.18 1.54
C THR A 89 -2.77 12.24 0.74
N GLN A 90 -4.08 12.46 0.75
CA GLN A 90 -5.04 11.71 -0.09
C GLN A 90 -4.75 11.91 -1.58
N ASP A 91 -4.46 13.13 -2.01
CA ASP A 91 -4.11 13.43 -3.40
C ASP A 91 -2.82 12.73 -3.84
N VAL A 92 -1.83 12.66 -2.95
CA VAL A 92 -0.57 11.93 -3.19
C VAL A 92 -0.84 10.43 -3.37
N TRP A 93 -1.62 9.82 -2.50
CA TRP A 93 -1.95 8.40 -2.62
C TRP A 93 -2.78 8.11 -3.87
N THR A 94 -3.70 8.99 -4.23
CA THR A 94 -4.49 8.88 -5.48
C THR A 94 -3.60 8.95 -6.71
N ALA A 95 -2.67 9.90 -6.76
CA ALA A 95 -1.69 10.02 -7.85
C ALA A 95 -0.77 8.79 -7.92
N LEU A 96 -0.31 8.31 -6.77
CA LEU A 96 0.54 7.13 -6.67
C LEU A 96 -0.14 5.87 -7.24
N ARG A 97 -1.41 5.68 -6.96
CA ARG A 97 -2.16 4.52 -7.46
C ARG A 97 -2.34 4.50 -8.99
N LYS A 98 -2.08 5.61 -9.66
CA LYS A 98 -2.09 5.71 -11.14
C LYS A 98 -0.75 5.31 -11.75
N VAL A 99 0.32 5.20 -10.96
CA VAL A 99 1.61 4.71 -11.44
C VAL A 99 1.49 3.22 -11.76
N LYS A 100 1.83 2.85 -13.00
CA LYS A 100 1.72 1.47 -13.47
C LYS A 100 2.79 0.58 -12.84
N GLY A 101 2.46 -0.70 -12.66
CA GLY A 101 3.45 -1.72 -12.34
C GLY A 101 4.57 -1.75 -13.38
N GLY A 102 5.81 -1.88 -12.93
CA GLY A 102 6.99 -1.78 -13.79
C GLY A 102 7.50 -0.37 -14.02
N GLN A 103 6.84 0.63 -13.46
CA GLN A 103 7.27 2.03 -13.49
C GLN A 103 7.59 2.54 -12.09
N VAL A 104 8.46 3.53 -12.02
CA VAL A 104 8.76 4.28 -10.78
C VAL A 104 8.48 5.76 -10.99
N ILE A 105 8.30 6.47 -9.89
CA ILE A 105 8.11 7.92 -9.87
C ILE A 105 8.99 8.52 -8.79
N SER A 106 9.60 9.69 -9.03
CA SER A 106 10.32 10.39 -7.97
C SER A 106 9.38 11.07 -6.98
N TYR A 107 9.87 11.34 -5.76
CA TYR A 107 9.10 12.13 -4.78
C TYR A 107 8.68 13.48 -5.33
N ALA A 108 9.57 14.14 -6.10
CA ALA A 108 9.29 15.44 -6.70
C ALA A 108 8.19 15.37 -7.76
N ASP A 109 8.25 14.38 -8.66
CA ASP A 109 7.24 14.19 -9.70
C ASP A 109 5.89 13.77 -9.08
N LEU A 110 5.91 12.97 -8.03
CA LEU A 110 4.70 12.59 -7.31
C LEU A 110 4.03 13.81 -6.66
N ALA A 111 4.80 14.68 -6.00
CA ALA A 111 4.29 15.93 -5.43
C ALA A 111 3.65 16.80 -6.51
N ALA A 112 4.28 16.93 -7.68
CA ALA A 112 3.76 17.69 -8.80
C ALA A 112 2.45 17.09 -9.33
N LYS A 113 2.38 15.77 -9.51
CA LYS A 113 1.14 15.07 -9.94
C LYS A 113 0.02 15.19 -8.93
N ALA A 114 0.33 15.33 -7.65
CA ALA A 114 -0.65 15.59 -6.60
C ALA A 114 -1.07 17.06 -6.48
N GLY A 115 -0.54 17.93 -7.34
CA GLY A 115 -0.93 19.34 -7.45
C GLY A 115 -0.08 20.33 -6.66
N ARG A 116 0.97 19.89 -5.97
CA ARG A 116 1.88 20.76 -5.18
C ARG A 116 3.34 20.41 -5.42
N PRO A 117 3.95 20.88 -6.53
CA PRO A 117 5.32 20.48 -6.93
C PRO A 117 6.39 20.86 -5.91
N LEU A 118 6.16 21.85 -5.05
CA LEU A 118 7.09 22.23 -3.99
C LEU A 118 6.94 21.42 -2.70
N ALA A 119 5.91 20.61 -2.57
CA ALA A 119 5.60 19.85 -1.35
C ALA A 119 6.26 18.46 -1.34
N VAL A 120 7.53 18.38 -1.71
CA VAL A 120 8.27 17.10 -1.84
C VAL A 120 8.39 16.37 -0.50
N ARG A 121 8.64 17.10 0.61
CA ARG A 121 8.69 16.51 1.96
C ARG A 121 7.34 15.94 2.38
N ALA A 122 6.24 16.64 2.09
CA ALA A 122 4.90 16.17 2.40
C ALA A 122 4.56 14.90 1.61
N ALA A 123 5.00 14.80 0.35
CA ALA A 123 4.90 13.57 -0.42
C ALA A 123 5.68 12.42 0.22
N GLY A 124 6.89 12.68 0.72
CA GLY A 124 7.68 11.70 1.49
C GLY A 124 6.97 11.25 2.77
N THR A 125 6.36 12.17 3.50
CA THR A 125 5.56 11.86 4.69
C THR A 125 4.35 11.00 4.35
N ALA A 126 3.69 11.24 3.22
CA ALA A 126 2.58 10.41 2.74
C ALA A 126 3.04 8.96 2.49
N MET A 127 4.27 8.75 2.02
CA MET A 127 4.83 7.40 1.87
C MET A 127 5.07 6.75 3.24
N ALA A 128 5.65 7.49 4.19
CA ALA A 128 5.95 7.00 5.53
C ALA A 128 4.68 6.68 6.35
N THR A 129 3.58 7.34 6.07
CA THR A 129 2.29 7.16 6.78
C THR A 129 1.31 6.24 6.06
N ASN A 130 1.66 5.69 4.91
CA ASN A 130 0.82 4.75 4.17
C ASN A 130 0.55 3.49 4.99
N LEU A 131 -0.71 3.18 5.23
CA LEU A 131 -1.18 2.03 6.01
C LEU A 131 -1.73 0.90 5.13
N ILE A 132 -1.58 0.99 3.80
CA ILE A 132 -2.13 0.02 2.83
C ILE A 132 -1.06 -0.38 1.79
N ALA A 133 0.08 -0.87 2.27
CA ALA A 133 1.14 -1.36 1.39
C ALA A 133 0.99 -2.88 1.13
N PRO A 134 1.25 -3.39 -0.05
CA PRO A 134 1.71 -2.74 -1.29
C PRO A 134 0.58 -2.23 -2.20
N ILE A 135 -0.67 -2.31 -1.78
CA ILE A 135 -1.85 -1.96 -2.58
C ILE A 135 -1.82 -0.48 -2.97
N VAL A 136 -1.51 0.41 -2.01
CA VAL A 136 -1.05 1.77 -2.32
C VAL A 136 0.47 1.69 -2.47
N PRO A 137 1.01 1.74 -3.71
CA PRO A 137 2.32 1.20 -4.02
C PRO A 137 3.48 2.16 -3.73
N CYS A 138 3.68 2.48 -2.45
CA CYS A 138 4.78 3.37 -2.04
C CYS A 138 6.18 2.83 -2.35
N HIS A 139 6.32 1.53 -2.63
CA HIS A 139 7.57 0.95 -3.13
C HIS A 139 7.96 1.45 -4.54
N ARG A 140 7.03 2.03 -5.31
CA ARG A 140 7.28 2.61 -6.64
C ARG A 140 7.82 4.03 -6.60
N VAL A 141 7.98 4.61 -5.40
CA VAL A 141 8.50 5.98 -5.25
C VAL A 141 9.98 5.94 -4.93
N VAL A 142 10.77 6.66 -5.72
CA VAL A 142 12.23 6.69 -5.63
C VAL A 142 12.73 8.12 -5.46
N LYS A 143 14.00 8.29 -5.11
CA LYS A 143 14.62 9.63 -5.05
C LYS A 143 14.74 10.24 -6.43
N THR A 144 14.74 11.56 -6.50
CA THR A 144 15.12 12.31 -7.68
C THR A 144 16.54 11.90 -8.10
N GLY A 145 16.73 11.54 -9.38
CA GLY A 145 17.99 10.98 -9.86
C GLY A 145 18.03 9.44 -9.88
N GLY A 146 16.99 8.76 -9.38
CA GLY A 146 16.78 7.33 -9.54
C GLY A 146 17.31 6.44 -8.40
N ALA A 147 17.91 6.98 -7.35
CA ALA A 147 18.28 6.18 -6.18
C ALA A 147 17.05 5.59 -5.51
N ILE A 148 17.13 4.34 -5.02
CA ILE A 148 15.99 3.57 -4.53
C ILE A 148 15.21 4.28 -3.42
N GLY A 149 15.87 5.04 -2.54
CA GLY A 149 15.23 5.72 -1.41
C GLY A 149 14.85 4.77 -0.26
N ASN A 150 14.10 5.30 0.69
CA ASN A 150 13.68 4.58 1.88
C ASN A 150 12.43 3.73 1.64
N TYR A 151 12.19 2.78 2.52
CA TYR A 151 10.97 1.98 2.57
C TYR A 151 10.69 1.56 4.02
N GLY A 152 9.43 1.67 4.44
CA GLY A 152 9.03 1.35 5.83
C GLY A 152 9.27 -0.10 6.24
N PHE A 153 9.37 -1.03 5.29
CA PHE A 153 9.64 -2.46 5.51
C PHE A 153 11.08 -2.84 5.15
N GLY A 154 11.94 -1.87 4.92
CA GLY A 154 13.34 -2.07 4.57
C GLY A 154 13.64 -1.94 3.08
N VAL A 155 14.82 -1.42 2.78
CA VAL A 155 15.29 -1.18 1.40
C VAL A 155 15.45 -2.50 0.63
N ASP A 156 15.88 -3.57 1.30
CA ASP A 156 16.04 -4.88 0.67
C ASP A 156 14.70 -5.42 0.14
N LEU A 157 13.62 -5.27 0.91
CA LEU A 157 12.29 -5.66 0.44
C LEU A 157 11.83 -4.78 -0.71
N LYS A 158 12.06 -3.46 -0.64
CA LYS A 158 11.74 -2.55 -1.74
C LYS A 158 12.41 -2.97 -3.04
N ALA A 159 13.70 -3.29 -2.99
CA ALA A 159 14.45 -3.78 -4.15
C ALA A 159 13.84 -5.07 -4.73
N LYS A 160 13.45 -6.01 -3.86
CA LYS A 160 12.80 -7.26 -4.28
C LYS A 160 11.43 -7.03 -4.94
N LEU A 161 10.62 -6.14 -4.39
CA LEU A 161 9.32 -5.78 -4.97
C LEU A 161 9.47 -5.10 -6.32
N LEU A 162 10.40 -4.17 -6.45
CA LEU A 162 10.71 -3.52 -7.71
C LEU A 162 11.24 -4.52 -8.75
N ALA A 163 12.13 -5.44 -8.36
CA ALA A 163 12.61 -6.50 -9.24
C ALA A 163 11.46 -7.42 -9.71
N HIS A 164 10.53 -7.76 -8.81
CA HIS A 164 9.31 -8.50 -9.17
C HIS A 164 8.50 -7.75 -10.25
N GLU A 165 8.45 -6.43 -10.17
CA GLU A 165 7.75 -5.58 -11.14
C GLU A 165 8.59 -5.26 -12.38
N GLY A 166 9.77 -5.86 -12.55
CA GLY A 166 10.64 -5.67 -13.70
C GLY A 166 11.48 -4.39 -13.67
N VAL A 167 11.62 -3.77 -12.51
CA VAL A 167 12.44 -2.58 -12.30
C VAL A 167 13.76 -2.97 -11.67
N ASP A 168 14.86 -2.68 -12.36
CA ASP A 168 16.23 -2.85 -11.86
C ASP A 168 16.84 -1.47 -11.61
N LEU A 169 17.21 -1.22 -10.35
CA LEU A 169 17.80 0.04 -9.90
C LEU A 169 19.22 -0.15 -9.37
#